data_e7697b9f80ecf6775aeabc03ffb5ec6e
#
_entry.id   e7697b9f80ecf6775aeabc03ffb5ec6e
#
_cell.length_a   1.000
_cell.length_b   1.000
_cell.length_c   1.000
_cell.angle_alpha   90.00
_cell.angle_beta   90.00
_cell.angle_gamma   90.00
#
_symmetry.space_group_name_H-M   'P 1'
#
loop_
_entity.id
_entity.type
_entity.pdbx_description
1 polymer ?
#
loop_
_entity_poly.entity_id
_entity_poly.type
_entity_poly.pdbx_seq_one_letter_code
_entity_poly.pdbx_strand_id
1 'polypeptide(L)'
;MRYLLDTNAMSEMMRGPVNKMTSGIARVGENAVCTSIVVVSELKFGAAKKGSANLTANLEKVLETIVIEDFKAPADAAYAELRAALEKAGTPIGQMDMLIAAHALALDATLVTANEREFSRVPGLRVENWMK
;
A
#
# COMPACT_ATOMS: atom_id res chain seq x y z
N MET A 1 -0.36 -0.85 -16.60
CA MET A 1 -1.08 -0.70 -15.32
C MET A 1 -0.11 -0.75 -14.17
N ARG A 2 -0.33 0.08 -13.16
CA ARG A 2 0.52 0.11 -11.97
C ARG A 2 -0.21 -0.52 -10.79
N TYR A 3 0.57 -1.09 -9.89
CA TYR A 3 0.09 -1.73 -8.66
C TYR A 3 0.80 -1.14 -7.46
N LEU A 4 0.05 -0.60 -6.51
CA LEU A 4 0.58 -0.07 -5.26
C LEU A 4 0.34 -1.08 -4.15
N LEU A 5 1.40 -1.55 -3.52
CA LEU A 5 1.31 -2.50 -2.41
C LEU A 5 1.07 -1.74 -1.11
N ASP A 6 0.03 -2.14 -0.35
CA ASP A 6 -0.22 -1.56 0.96
C ASP A 6 0.68 -2.16 2.03
N THR A 7 0.51 -1.76 3.28
CA THR A 7 1.37 -2.19 4.38
C THR A 7 1.33 -3.72 4.57
N ASN A 8 0.14 -4.31 4.54
CA ASN A 8 -0.01 -5.77 4.72
C ASN A 8 0.60 -6.53 3.55
N ALA A 9 0.42 -6.04 2.33
CA ALA A 9 1.01 -6.66 1.14
C ALA A 9 2.54 -6.63 1.20
N MET A 10 3.11 -5.49 1.61
CA MET A 10 4.55 -5.37 1.79
C MET A 10 5.07 -6.32 2.88
N SER A 11 4.37 -6.39 4.01
CA SER A 11 4.75 -7.29 5.10
C SER A 11 4.73 -8.75 4.65
N GLU A 12 3.71 -9.14 3.90
CA GLU A 12 3.60 -10.51 3.38
C GLU A 12 4.73 -10.82 2.39
N MET A 13 5.06 -9.88 1.51
CA MET A 13 6.16 -10.02 0.56
C MET A 13 7.49 -10.25 1.28
N MET A 14 7.69 -9.60 2.43
CA MET A 14 8.93 -9.66 3.20
C MET A 14 9.13 -10.96 3.97
N ARG A 15 8.11 -11.83 4.05
CA ARG A 15 8.19 -13.08 4.86
C ARG A 15 9.15 -14.11 4.29
N GLY A 16 9.47 -14.02 3.02
CA GLY A 16 10.39 -14.98 2.40
C GLY A 16 10.53 -14.73 0.90
N PRO A 17 11.45 -15.46 0.24
CA PRO A 17 11.72 -15.26 -1.17
C PRO A 17 10.62 -15.79 -2.10
N VAL A 18 9.80 -16.74 -1.61
CA VAL A 18 8.72 -17.35 -2.40
C VAL A 18 7.42 -17.33 -1.60
N ASN A 19 6.45 -16.55 -2.05
CA ASN A 19 5.12 -16.48 -1.48
C ASN A 19 4.13 -15.97 -2.52
N LYS A 20 2.86 -15.84 -2.14
CA LYS A 20 1.82 -15.38 -3.07
C LYS A 20 2.06 -13.96 -3.56
N MET A 21 2.66 -13.10 -2.73
CA MET A 21 3.00 -11.74 -3.15
C MET A 21 4.11 -11.74 -4.20
N THR A 22 5.19 -12.49 -3.99
CA THR A 22 6.27 -12.57 -4.98
C THR A 22 5.78 -13.21 -6.28
N SER A 23 4.86 -14.16 -6.22
CA SER A 23 4.21 -14.74 -7.40
C SER A 23 3.39 -13.70 -8.16
N GLY A 24 2.64 -12.86 -7.44
CA GLY A 24 1.88 -11.77 -8.04
C GLY A 24 2.77 -10.74 -8.73
N ILE A 25 3.87 -10.37 -8.09
CA ILE A 25 4.85 -9.44 -8.66
C ILE A 25 5.44 -10.01 -9.94
N ALA A 26 5.83 -11.28 -9.93
CA ALA A 26 6.38 -11.95 -11.11
C ALA A 26 5.36 -11.95 -12.26
N ARG A 27 4.08 -12.16 -11.95
CA ARG A 27 3.01 -12.20 -12.94
C ARG A 27 2.81 -10.85 -13.64
N VAL A 28 2.84 -9.74 -12.91
CA VAL A 28 2.61 -8.41 -13.48
C VAL A 28 3.90 -7.73 -13.93
N GLY A 29 5.04 -8.15 -13.43
CA GLY A 29 6.36 -7.57 -13.71
C GLY A 29 6.75 -6.54 -12.64
N GLU A 30 8.03 -6.58 -12.24
CA GLU A 30 8.55 -5.70 -11.19
C GLU A 30 8.36 -4.22 -11.50
N ASN A 31 8.47 -3.83 -12.78
CA ASN A 31 8.34 -2.44 -13.19
C ASN A 31 6.92 -1.89 -13.04
N ALA A 32 5.93 -2.76 -12.89
CA ALA A 32 4.55 -2.36 -12.69
C ALA A 32 4.21 -2.13 -11.21
N VAL A 33 5.11 -2.46 -10.29
CA VAL A 33 4.85 -2.48 -8.85
C VAL A 33 5.55 -1.33 -8.15
N CYS A 34 4.84 -0.68 -7.23
CA CYS A 34 5.39 0.37 -6.38
C CYS A 34 4.76 0.30 -4.99
N THR A 35 5.26 1.13 -4.08
CA THR A 35 4.60 1.37 -2.80
C THR A 35 4.63 2.86 -2.49
N SER A 36 3.92 3.25 -1.45
CA SER A 36 3.80 4.63 -1.01
C SER A 36 4.79 4.95 0.10
N ILE A 37 5.28 6.17 0.14
CA ILE A 37 6.05 6.67 1.29
C ILE A 37 5.23 6.56 2.60
N VAL A 38 3.90 6.63 2.51
CA VAL A 38 3.02 6.43 3.65
C VAL A 38 3.13 5.00 4.18
N VAL A 39 3.13 4.02 3.28
CA VAL A 39 3.31 2.60 3.62
C VAL A 39 4.68 2.39 4.25
N VAL A 40 5.72 2.98 3.67
CA VAL A 40 7.08 2.91 4.19
C VAL A 40 7.15 3.46 5.63
N SER A 41 6.44 4.56 5.90
CA SER A 41 6.37 5.13 7.25
C SER A 41 5.77 4.16 8.26
N GLU A 42 4.71 3.45 7.89
CA GLU A 42 4.10 2.44 8.76
C GLU A 42 5.04 1.26 9.00
N LEU A 43 5.73 0.80 7.96
CA LEU A 43 6.69 -0.30 8.08
C LEU A 43 7.87 0.08 8.97
N LYS A 44 8.40 1.28 8.81
CA LYS A 44 9.51 1.79 9.64
C LYS A 44 9.07 1.96 11.08
N PHE A 45 7.86 2.46 11.31
CA PHE A 45 7.31 2.55 12.66
C PHE A 45 7.21 1.17 13.31
N GLY A 46 6.68 0.18 12.60
CA GLY A 46 6.57 -1.18 13.11
C GLY A 46 7.93 -1.79 13.48
N ALA A 47 8.95 -1.57 12.65
CA ALA A 47 10.30 -2.03 12.92
C ALA A 47 10.91 -1.33 14.14
N ALA A 48 10.74 -0.02 14.24
CA ALA A 48 11.24 0.78 15.36
C ALA A 48 10.58 0.36 16.68
N LYS A 49 9.27 0.12 16.65
CA LYS A 49 8.50 -0.31 17.82
C LYS A 49 8.97 -1.65 18.35
N LYS A 50 9.29 -2.60 17.47
CA LYS A 50 9.82 -3.90 17.85
C LYS A 50 11.27 -3.86 18.32
N GLY A 51 12.01 -2.84 17.88
CA GLY A 51 13.43 -2.69 18.21
C GLY A 51 14.31 -3.81 17.67
N SER A 52 13.87 -4.49 16.60
CA SER A 52 14.60 -5.60 16.00
C SER A 52 15.55 -5.11 14.92
N ALA A 53 16.86 -5.32 15.13
CA ALA A 53 17.87 -4.97 14.14
C ALA A 53 17.73 -5.80 12.86
N ASN A 54 17.34 -7.08 12.99
CA ASN A 54 17.13 -7.97 11.84
C ASN A 54 15.95 -7.50 10.99
N LEU A 55 14.85 -7.12 11.63
CA LEU A 55 13.67 -6.64 10.93
C LEU A 55 13.97 -5.33 10.20
N THR A 56 14.68 -4.40 10.85
CA THR A 56 15.07 -3.13 10.25
C THR A 56 15.98 -3.35 9.03
N ALA A 57 16.99 -4.22 9.16
CA ALA A 57 17.90 -4.52 8.06
C ALA A 57 17.18 -5.18 6.89
N ASN A 58 16.25 -6.12 7.16
CA ASN A 58 15.48 -6.78 6.13
C ASN A 58 14.58 -5.77 5.39
N LEU A 59 13.94 -4.88 6.14
CA LEU A 59 13.10 -3.83 5.56
C LEU A 59 13.92 -2.93 4.63
N GLU A 60 15.10 -2.49 5.05
CA GLU A 60 15.97 -1.65 4.23
C GLU A 60 16.34 -2.33 2.91
N LYS A 61 16.65 -3.63 2.94
CA LYS A 61 16.96 -4.39 1.74
C LYS A 61 15.78 -4.44 0.78
N VAL A 62 14.58 -4.69 1.30
CA VAL A 62 13.37 -4.75 0.48
C VAL A 62 13.06 -3.40 -0.13
N LEU A 63 13.24 -2.32 0.61
CA LEU A 63 12.98 -0.96 0.12
C LEU A 63 13.95 -0.53 -1.00
N GLU A 64 15.11 -1.17 -1.12
CA GLU A 64 16.02 -0.94 -2.24
C GLU A 64 15.53 -1.57 -3.54
N THR A 65 14.61 -2.51 -3.47
CA THR A 65 14.14 -3.30 -4.63
C THR A 65 12.83 -2.82 -5.22
N ILE A 66 12.15 -1.88 -4.58
CA ILE A 66 10.83 -1.42 -5.01
C ILE A 66 10.80 0.10 -5.16
N VAL A 67 10.04 0.58 -6.15
CA VAL A 67 9.84 2.02 -6.32
C VAL A 67 8.97 2.54 -5.18
N ILE A 68 9.45 3.57 -4.50
CA ILE A 68 8.71 4.26 -3.44
C ILE A 68 8.25 5.60 -3.99
N GLU A 69 6.93 5.79 -4.06
CA GLU A 69 6.34 7.02 -4.58
C GLU A 69 6.13 8.04 -3.46
N ASP A 70 6.50 9.29 -3.72
CA ASP A 70 6.26 10.40 -2.81
C ASP A 70 4.77 10.76 -2.78
N PHE A 71 4.27 11.11 -1.61
CA PHE A 71 2.89 11.58 -1.47
C PHE A 71 2.81 13.06 -1.83
N LYS A 72 2.33 13.34 -3.03
CA LYS A 72 2.27 14.71 -3.54
C LYS A 72 1.02 14.92 -4.41
N ALA A 73 0.75 16.16 -4.79
CA ALA A 73 -0.39 16.47 -5.63
C ALA A 73 -0.42 15.58 -6.89
N PRO A 74 -1.58 15.04 -7.28
CA PRO A 74 -2.93 15.34 -6.81
C PRO A 74 -3.42 14.44 -5.65
N ALA A 75 -2.53 13.75 -4.95
CA ALA A 75 -2.93 12.86 -3.84
C ALA A 75 -3.65 13.60 -2.72
N ASP A 76 -3.29 14.86 -2.46
CA ASP A 76 -3.97 15.71 -1.47
C ASP A 76 -5.44 15.94 -1.84
N ALA A 77 -5.72 16.24 -3.08
CA ALA A 77 -7.09 16.44 -3.56
C ALA A 77 -7.88 15.12 -3.51
N ALA A 78 -7.26 14.01 -3.92
CA ALA A 78 -7.88 12.69 -3.85
C ALA A 78 -8.24 12.34 -2.40
N TYR A 79 -7.36 12.63 -1.46
CA TYR A 79 -7.60 12.40 -0.04
C TYR A 79 -8.82 13.19 0.46
N ALA A 80 -8.87 14.47 0.15
CA ALA A 80 -9.99 15.33 0.58
C ALA A 80 -11.33 14.81 0.04
N GLU A 81 -11.36 14.43 -1.23
CA GLU A 81 -12.58 13.93 -1.86
C GLU A 81 -13.04 12.59 -1.29
N LEU A 82 -12.12 11.62 -1.18
CA LEU A 82 -12.52 10.30 -0.67
C LEU A 82 -12.92 10.34 0.79
N ARG A 83 -12.23 11.13 1.61
CA ARG A 83 -12.57 11.28 3.02
C ARG A 83 -13.95 11.91 3.19
N ALA A 84 -14.24 12.96 2.44
CA ALA A 84 -15.55 13.60 2.48
C ALA A 84 -16.66 12.62 2.06
N ALA A 85 -16.43 11.82 1.02
CA ALA A 85 -17.39 10.84 0.55
C ALA A 85 -17.63 9.73 1.59
N LEU A 86 -16.56 9.23 2.22
CA LEU A 86 -16.68 8.17 3.23
C LEU A 86 -17.39 8.67 4.50
N GLU A 87 -17.09 9.88 4.94
CA GLU A 87 -17.77 10.47 6.09
C GLU A 87 -19.25 10.71 5.80
N LYS A 88 -19.57 11.22 4.62
CA LYS A 88 -20.95 11.45 4.20
C LYS A 88 -21.74 10.14 4.12
N ALA A 89 -21.11 9.07 3.64
CA ALA A 89 -21.74 7.76 3.54
C ALA A 89 -21.82 7.01 4.88
N GLY A 90 -21.14 7.51 5.93
CA GLY A 90 -21.08 6.84 7.23
C GLY A 90 -20.25 5.59 7.23
N THR A 91 -19.31 5.46 6.30
CA THR A 91 -18.45 4.27 6.16
C THR A 91 -16.97 4.64 6.26
N PRO A 92 -16.52 5.20 7.39
CA PRO A 92 -15.12 5.62 7.54
C PRO A 92 -14.16 4.43 7.52
N ILE A 93 -12.92 4.71 7.14
CA ILE A 93 -11.80 3.78 7.25
C ILE A 93 -10.67 4.46 8.00
N GLY A 94 -9.62 3.72 8.36
CA GLY A 94 -8.48 4.29 9.08
C GLY A 94 -7.83 5.43 8.30
N GLN A 95 -7.27 6.41 9.03
CA GLN A 95 -6.67 7.58 8.41
C GLN A 95 -5.49 7.23 7.49
N MET A 96 -4.59 6.35 7.93
CA MET A 96 -3.47 5.91 7.09
C MET A 96 -3.98 5.20 5.84
N ASP A 97 -5.02 4.38 5.97
CA ASP A 97 -5.62 3.69 4.83
C ASP A 97 -6.24 4.68 3.83
N MET A 98 -6.82 5.78 4.33
CA MET A 98 -7.32 6.84 3.44
C MET A 98 -6.19 7.50 2.66
N LEU A 99 -5.04 7.73 3.30
CA LEU A 99 -3.87 8.29 2.61
C LEU A 99 -3.34 7.32 1.55
N ILE A 100 -3.26 6.04 1.87
CA ILE A 100 -2.80 5.01 0.93
C ILE A 100 -3.76 4.92 -0.27
N ALA A 101 -5.07 4.90 -0.01
CA ALA A 101 -6.09 4.88 -1.05
C ALA A 101 -6.01 6.12 -1.95
N ALA A 102 -5.85 7.30 -1.35
CA ALA A 102 -5.70 8.55 -2.10
C ALA A 102 -4.47 8.51 -3.01
N HIS A 103 -3.38 7.96 -2.51
CA HIS A 103 -2.15 7.84 -3.28
C HIS A 103 -2.34 6.91 -4.49
N ALA A 104 -2.99 5.77 -4.29
CA ALA A 104 -3.29 4.84 -5.38
C ALA A 104 -4.17 5.51 -6.45
N LEU A 105 -5.20 6.25 -6.03
CA LEU A 105 -6.05 7.00 -6.95
C LEU A 105 -5.27 8.04 -7.74
N ALA A 106 -4.42 8.80 -7.06
CA ALA A 106 -3.61 9.84 -7.70
C ALA A 106 -2.64 9.27 -8.73
N LEU A 107 -2.12 8.07 -8.49
CA LEU A 107 -1.21 7.38 -9.41
C LEU A 107 -1.94 6.57 -10.49
N ASP A 108 -3.26 6.53 -10.42
CA ASP A 108 -4.09 5.64 -11.26
C ASP A 108 -3.63 4.17 -11.13
N ALA A 109 -3.28 3.78 -9.91
CA ALA A 109 -2.78 2.45 -9.60
C ALA A 109 -3.87 1.57 -8.99
N THR A 110 -3.76 0.26 -9.22
CA THR A 110 -4.56 -0.72 -8.48
C THR A 110 -3.91 -0.94 -7.12
N LEU A 111 -4.69 -0.87 -6.06
CA LEU A 111 -4.20 -1.13 -4.71
C LEU A 111 -4.19 -2.63 -4.46
N VAL A 112 -3.05 -3.16 -4.05
CA VAL A 112 -2.91 -4.56 -3.67
C VAL A 112 -2.95 -4.65 -2.16
N THR A 113 -3.95 -5.34 -1.63
CA THR A 113 -4.24 -5.38 -0.19
C THR A 113 -4.97 -6.68 0.18
N ALA A 114 -4.79 -7.12 1.42
CA ALA A 114 -5.61 -8.18 1.99
C ALA A 114 -6.95 -7.64 2.52
N ASN A 115 -7.05 -6.35 2.73
CA ASN A 115 -8.20 -5.70 3.35
C ASN A 115 -9.19 -5.17 2.30
N GLU A 116 -9.66 -6.07 1.43
CA GLU A 116 -10.57 -5.74 0.34
C GLU A 116 -11.86 -5.09 0.84
N ARG A 117 -12.39 -5.60 1.94
CA ARG A 117 -13.67 -5.13 2.48
C ARG A 117 -13.63 -3.65 2.83
N GLU A 118 -12.57 -3.20 3.47
CA GLU A 118 -12.42 -1.80 3.86
C GLU A 118 -12.16 -0.91 2.66
N PHE A 119 -11.19 -1.27 1.82
CA PHE A 119 -10.83 -0.45 0.67
C PHE A 119 -11.88 -0.44 -0.44
N SER A 120 -12.76 -1.44 -0.51
CA SER A 120 -13.87 -1.43 -1.47
C SER A 120 -14.87 -0.30 -1.22
N ARG A 121 -14.84 0.30 -0.03
CA ARG A 121 -15.68 1.46 0.29
C ARG A 121 -15.23 2.74 -0.43
N VAL A 122 -13.99 2.78 -0.91
CA VAL A 122 -13.43 3.98 -1.55
C VAL A 122 -13.89 4.07 -3.00
N PRO A 123 -14.65 5.14 -3.36
CA PRO A 123 -15.15 5.27 -4.73
C PRO A 123 -14.02 5.34 -5.77
N GLY A 124 -14.15 4.57 -6.84
CA GLY A 124 -13.22 4.59 -7.96
C GLY A 124 -11.91 3.85 -7.75
N LEU A 125 -11.66 3.32 -6.56
CA LEU A 125 -10.42 2.59 -6.28
C LEU A 125 -10.49 1.16 -6.80
N ARG A 126 -9.52 0.75 -7.61
CA ARG A 126 -9.36 -0.63 -8.04
C ARG A 126 -8.56 -1.37 -6.97
N VAL A 127 -9.05 -2.51 -6.54
CA VAL A 127 -8.47 -3.30 -5.45
C VAL A 127 -8.25 -4.74 -5.90
N GLU A 128 -7.09 -5.29 -5.61
CA GLU A 128 -6.79 -6.71 -5.83
C GLU A 128 -6.17 -7.30 -4.57
N ASN A 129 -6.48 -8.55 -4.30
CA ASN A 129 -5.88 -9.31 -3.21
C ASN A 129 -5.06 -10.47 -3.78
N TRP A 130 -3.74 -10.34 -3.73
CA TRP A 130 -2.82 -11.38 -4.21
C TRP A 130 -2.51 -12.42 -3.13
N MET A 131 -3.01 -12.23 -1.92
CA MET A 131 -2.69 -13.07 -0.75
C MET A 131 -3.70 -14.20 -0.52
N LYS A 132 -4.70 -14.31 -1.35
CA LYS A 132 -5.69 -15.40 -1.29
C LYS A 132 -5.10 -16.74 -1.68
#